data_6df591a7dfae0881ff5b2c1c3531b6d5
#
_entry.id   6df591a7dfae0881ff5b2c1c3531b6d5
#
_cell.length_a   1.000
_cell.length_b   1.000
_cell.length_c   1.000
_cell.angle_alpha   90.00
_cell.angle_beta   90.00
_cell.angle_gamma   90.00
#
_symmetry.space_group_name_H-M   'P 1'
#
loop_
_entity.id
_entity.type
_entity.pdbx_description
1 polymer ?
#
loop_
_entity_poly.entity_id
_entity_poly.type
_entity_poly.pdbx_seq_one_letter_code
_entity_poly.pdbx_strand_id
1 'polypeptide(L)'
;MRFRDRNEAGERLARALDRYRGQPGVVYALPRGGVPLGAVVARHLGMPLDLLIPRKIAHPFHPEYAICAVPEHGERVCNPREAERVDPDWLEQAEARERSEARRRRELYCTAPVPEVTGKLAIIVDDGIATGLTMRAAIRDARQRRPRHLVVAIPVAPAETAAMLETEADELVTLDIPEYFRGSVGAYYEDFEQTSDDEVIALLASVHQSQRPDVSR
;
A
#
# COMPACT_ATOMS: atom_id res chain seq x y z
N MET A 1 -11.26 -3.48 17.06
CA MET A 1 -10.40 -2.35 17.52
C MET A 1 -10.88 -1.06 16.86
N ARG A 2 -10.56 0.15 17.40
CA ARG A 2 -10.86 1.44 16.77
C ARG A 2 -9.63 2.35 16.95
N PHE A 3 -9.27 3.06 15.90
CA PHE A 3 -8.15 4.01 15.87
C PHE A 3 -8.70 5.43 15.89
N ARG A 4 -8.03 6.35 16.55
CA ARG A 4 -8.39 7.76 16.51
C ARG A 4 -8.22 8.32 15.10
N ASP A 5 -7.04 8.10 14.51
CA ASP A 5 -6.65 8.59 13.18
C ASP A 5 -5.58 7.67 12.56
N ARG A 6 -5.14 8.00 11.34
CA ARG A 6 -4.09 7.26 10.61
C ARG A 6 -2.73 7.35 11.29
N ASN A 7 -2.42 8.41 12.01
CA ASN A 7 -1.15 8.53 12.71
C ASN A 7 -1.08 7.56 13.89
N GLU A 8 -2.13 7.48 14.71
CA GLU A 8 -2.20 6.50 15.81
C GLU A 8 -2.13 5.06 15.29
N ALA A 9 -2.86 4.74 14.20
CA ALA A 9 -2.76 3.43 13.57
C ALA A 9 -1.32 3.13 13.11
N GLY A 10 -0.66 4.11 12.51
CA GLY A 10 0.74 4.03 12.11
C GLY A 10 1.70 3.81 13.27
N GLU A 11 1.52 4.48 14.40
CA GLU A 11 2.32 4.28 15.61
C GLU A 11 2.16 2.87 16.20
N ARG A 12 0.93 2.35 16.23
CA ARG A 12 0.68 0.98 16.69
C ARG A 12 1.30 -0.03 15.75
N LEU A 13 1.19 0.18 14.44
CA LEU A 13 1.76 -0.67 13.41
C LEU A 13 3.29 -0.66 13.46
N ALA A 14 3.90 0.52 13.65
CA ALA A 14 5.35 0.68 13.81
C ALA A 14 5.88 -0.12 15.00
N ARG A 15 5.18 -0.11 16.14
CA ARG A 15 5.53 -0.94 17.31
C ARG A 15 5.42 -2.44 17.01
N ALA A 16 4.41 -2.87 16.26
CA ALA A 16 4.29 -4.28 15.84
C ALA A 16 5.41 -4.74 14.89
N LEU A 17 6.03 -3.79 14.21
CA LEU A 17 7.15 -4.01 13.28
C LEU A 17 8.54 -3.78 13.90
N ASP A 18 8.64 -3.53 15.21
CA ASP A 18 9.90 -3.12 15.89
C ASP A 18 11.06 -4.10 15.67
N ARG A 19 10.78 -5.39 15.49
CA ARG A 19 11.78 -6.42 15.15
C ARG A 19 12.56 -6.16 13.85
N TYR A 20 12.05 -5.30 12.99
CA TYR A 20 12.70 -4.92 11.73
C TYR A 20 13.51 -3.62 11.82
N ARG A 21 13.51 -2.98 12.98
CA ARG A 21 14.22 -1.71 13.18
C ARG A 21 15.72 -1.87 12.92
N GLY A 22 16.26 -0.95 12.12
CA GLY A 22 17.67 -0.95 11.73
C GLY A 22 18.08 -1.99 10.70
N GLN A 23 17.15 -2.83 10.22
CA GLN A 23 17.43 -3.73 9.09
C GLN A 23 17.44 -2.97 7.78
N PRO A 24 18.27 -3.36 6.80
CA PRO A 24 18.24 -2.78 5.47
C PRO A 24 16.93 -3.14 4.77
N GLY A 25 16.16 -2.13 4.38
CA GLY A 25 14.85 -2.34 3.77
C GLY A 25 14.24 -1.06 3.22
N VAL A 26 13.04 -1.18 2.67
CA VAL A 26 12.22 -0.08 2.14
C VAL A 26 10.79 -0.26 2.64
N VAL A 27 10.20 0.82 3.15
CA VAL A 27 8.76 0.89 3.41
C VAL A 27 8.08 1.43 2.17
N TYR A 28 7.10 0.72 1.68
CA TYR A 28 6.24 1.11 0.57
C TYR A 28 4.85 1.44 1.09
N ALA A 29 4.36 2.63 0.81
CA ALA A 29 2.99 3.01 1.15
C ALA A 29 2.08 2.98 -0.09
N LEU A 30 0.83 2.58 0.10
CA LEU A 30 -0.19 2.69 -0.94
C LEU A 30 -0.87 4.06 -0.85
N PRO A 31 -0.76 4.93 -1.87
CA PRO A 31 -1.39 6.23 -1.80
C PRO A 31 -2.92 6.13 -2.03
N ARG A 32 -3.69 6.98 -1.39
CA ARG A 32 -3.22 8.07 -0.54
C ARG A 32 -3.23 7.68 0.95
N GLY A 33 -4.22 6.86 1.38
CA GLY A 33 -4.50 6.54 2.79
C GLY A 33 -3.35 5.87 3.54
N GLY A 34 -2.56 5.02 2.87
CA GLY A 34 -1.42 4.33 3.47
C GLY A 34 -0.20 5.23 3.74
N VAL A 35 -0.13 6.43 3.12
CA VAL A 35 1.07 7.28 3.22
C VAL A 35 1.30 7.85 4.63
N PRO A 36 0.29 8.34 5.37
CA PRO A 36 0.49 8.76 6.76
C PRO A 36 1.07 7.65 7.65
N LEU A 37 0.52 6.43 7.56
CA LEU A 37 1.01 5.27 8.30
C LEU A 37 2.44 4.88 7.84
N GLY A 38 2.65 4.81 6.53
CA GLY A 38 3.95 4.49 5.95
C GLY A 38 5.05 5.45 6.40
N ALA A 39 4.75 6.76 6.50
CA ALA A 39 5.68 7.75 6.99
C ALA A 39 6.06 7.55 8.48
N VAL A 40 5.09 7.19 9.33
CA VAL A 40 5.34 6.85 10.73
C VAL A 40 6.21 5.60 10.85
N VAL A 41 5.85 4.53 10.13
CA VAL A 41 6.58 3.26 10.11
C VAL A 41 8.02 3.46 9.60
N ALA A 42 8.19 4.18 8.47
CA ALA A 42 9.51 4.43 7.89
C ALA A 42 10.45 5.19 8.83
N ARG A 43 9.96 6.23 9.50
CA ARG A 43 10.74 6.97 10.52
C ARG A 43 11.10 6.08 11.70
N HIS A 44 10.15 5.30 12.21
CA HIS A 44 10.37 4.41 13.35
C HIS A 44 11.42 3.34 13.07
N LEU A 45 11.38 2.74 11.88
CA LEU A 45 12.29 1.67 11.48
C LEU A 45 13.64 2.19 10.95
N GLY A 46 13.74 3.48 10.62
CA GLY A 46 14.92 4.07 9.98
C GLY A 46 15.08 3.65 8.52
N MET A 47 13.97 3.35 7.82
CA MET A 47 13.95 2.89 6.44
C MET A 47 13.46 3.98 5.48
N PRO A 48 13.95 4.03 4.22
CA PRO A 48 13.39 4.89 3.19
C PRO A 48 11.92 4.56 2.94
N LEU A 49 11.15 5.60 2.59
CA LEU A 49 9.76 5.52 2.17
C LEU A 49 9.66 5.72 0.67
N ASP A 50 8.98 4.81 -0.02
CA ASP A 50 8.56 4.96 -1.42
C ASP A 50 7.09 4.57 -1.56
N LEU A 51 6.54 4.69 -2.75
CA LEU A 51 5.16 4.33 -3.06
C LEU A 51 5.08 3.09 -3.96
N LEU A 52 4.02 2.32 -3.77
CA LEU A 52 3.45 1.45 -4.79
C LEU A 52 2.09 2.03 -5.15
N ILE A 53 1.81 2.21 -6.43
CA ILE A 53 0.64 2.94 -6.91
C ILE A 53 -0.28 2.01 -7.73
N PRO A 54 -0.84 0.96 -7.12
CA PRO A 54 -1.82 0.14 -7.80
C PRO A 54 -3.12 0.93 -8.03
N ARG A 55 -3.77 0.66 -9.15
CA ARG A 55 -5.01 1.33 -9.54
C ARG A 55 -6.12 0.31 -9.74
N LYS A 56 -7.31 0.62 -9.24
CA LYS A 56 -8.49 -0.23 -9.41
C LYS A 56 -9.08 -0.04 -10.80
N ILE A 57 -9.48 -1.14 -11.43
CA ILE A 57 -10.36 -1.14 -12.59
C ILE A 57 -11.76 -1.49 -12.11
N ALA A 58 -12.65 -0.52 -12.14
CA ALA A 58 -14.05 -0.70 -11.77
C ALA A 58 -14.83 -1.43 -12.86
N HIS A 59 -15.91 -2.10 -12.47
CA HIS A 59 -16.83 -2.73 -13.42
C HIS A 59 -17.49 -1.66 -14.34
N PRO A 60 -17.62 -1.90 -15.67
CA PRO A 60 -18.11 -0.88 -16.60
C PRO A 60 -19.49 -0.33 -16.27
N PHE A 61 -20.35 -1.12 -15.64
CA PHE A 61 -21.71 -0.72 -15.25
C PHE A 61 -21.87 -0.45 -13.74
N HIS A 62 -20.81 -0.67 -12.93
CA HIS A 62 -20.81 -0.47 -11.48
C HIS A 62 -19.51 0.18 -11.02
N PRO A 63 -19.41 1.52 -11.10
CA PRO A 63 -18.15 2.26 -10.85
C PRO A 63 -17.55 2.06 -9.45
N GLU A 64 -18.38 1.75 -8.46
CA GLU A 64 -17.93 1.50 -7.07
C GLU A 64 -17.37 0.08 -6.87
N TYR A 65 -17.62 -0.84 -7.83
CA TYR A 65 -17.21 -2.22 -7.73
C TYR A 65 -15.94 -2.50 -8.53
N ALA A 66 -14.81 -2.65 -7.83
CA ALA A 66 -13.54 -2.98 -8.44
C ALA A 66 -13.48 -4.47 -8.82
N ILE A 67 -13.26 -4.76 -10.10
CA ILE A 67 -13.11 -6.13 -10.63
C ILE A 67 -11.64 -6.53 -10.81
N CYS A 68 -10.76 -5.56 -11.03
CA CYS A 68 -9.32 -5.77 -11.13
C CYS A 68 -8.57 -4.66 -10.38
N ALA A 69 -7.28 -4.92 -10.12
CA ALA A 69 -6.31 -3.90 -9.77
C ALA A 69 -5.07 -4.07 -10.67
N VAL A 70 -4.53 -2.96 -11.12
CA VAL A 70 -3.36 -2.93 -11.99
C VAL A 70 -2.20 -2.26 -11.24
N PRO A 71 -1.04 -2.92 -11.13
CA PRO A 71 0.16 -2.31 -10.59
C PRO A 71 0.79 -1.37 -11.62
N GLU A 72 1.73 -0.55 -11.19
CA GLU A 72 2.54 0.28 -12.09
C GLU A 72 3.37 -0.61 -13.04
N HIS A 73 3.93 -1.70 -12.51
CA HIS A 73 4.69 -2.71 -13.23
C HIS A 73 4.12 -4.10 -13.00
N GLY A 74 4.14 -4.95 -14.04
CA GLY A 74 3.67 -6.33 -13.95
C GLY A 74 2.22 -6.55 -14.35
N GLU A 75 1.69 -7.72 -14.06
CA GLU A 75 0.37 -8.14 -14.47
C GLU A 75 -0.73 -7.64 -13.55
N ARG A 76 -1.91 -7.35 -14.11
CA ARG A 76 -3.11 -7.04 -13.33
C ARG A 76 -3.55 -8.22 -12.46
N VAL A 77 -4.21 -7.90 -11.37
CA VAL A 77 -4.88 -8.86 -10.49
C VAL A 77 -6.38 -8.67 -10.63
N CYS A 78 -7.10 -9.71 -10.97
CA CYS A 78 -8.54 -9.65 -11.17
C CYS A 78 -9.29 -10.66 -10.30
N ASN A 79 -10.57 -10.37 -10.04
CA ASN A 79 -11.54 -11.39 -9.70
C ASN A 79 -11.85 -12.18 -10.99
N PRO A 80 -11.51 -13.48 -11.09
CA PRO A 80 -11.64 -14.21 -12.34
C PRO A 80 -13.08 -14.24 -12.87
N ARG A 81 -14.05 -14.44 -11.97
CA ARG A 81 -15.47 -14.52 -12.33
C ARG A 81 -16.01 -13.24 -12.94
N GLU A 82 -15.51 -12.07 -12.50
CA GLU A 82 -15.95 -10.78 -12.99
C GLU A 82 -15.19 -10.38 -14.27
N ALA A 83 -13.90 -10.67 -14.32
CA ALA A 83 -13.08 -10.39 -15.50
C ALA A 83 -13.55 -11.17 -16.75
N GLU A 84 -14.03 -12.40 -16.58
CA GLU A 84 -14.59 -13.21 -17.66
C GLU A 84 -15.93 -12.68 -18.23
N ARG A 85 -16.60 -11.78 -17.49
CA ARG A 85 -17.91 -11.24 -17.88
C ARG A 85 -17.84 -9.91 -18.60
N VAL A 86 -16.67 -9.30 -18.67
CA VAL A 86 -16.45 -8.03 -19.35
C VAL A 86 -15.75 -8.25 -20.68
N ASP A 87 -15.98 -7.32 -21.61
CA ASP A 87 -15.32 -7.33 -22.90
C ASP A 87 -13.79 -7.26 -22.74
N PRO A 88 -13.01 -8.18 -23.34
CA PRO A 88 -11.54 -8.18 -23.19
C PRO A 88 -10.88 -6.90 -23.71
N ASP A 89 -11.34 -6.35 -24.84
CA ASP A 89 -10.77 -5.14 -25.44
C ASP A 89 -11.04 -3.93 -24.54
N TRP A 90 -12.22 -3.87 -23.94
CA TRP A 90 -12.55 -2.86 -22.96
C TRP A 90 -11.63 -2.96 -21.73
N LEU A 91 -11.39 -4.17 -21.23
CA LEU A 91 -10.54 -4.42 -20.06
C LEU A 91 -9.08 -4.00 -20.31
N GLU A 92 -8.54 -4.26 -21.49
CA GLU A 92 -7.20 -3.82 -21.89
C GLU A 92 -7.11 -2.29 -21.99
N GLN A 93 -8.11 -1.65 -22.55
CA GLN A 93 -8.16 -0.19 -22.59
C GLN A 93 -8.28 0.42 -21.20
N ALA A 94 -9.08 -0.19 -20.30
CA ALA A 94 -9.20 0.23 -18.91
C ALA A 94 -7.87 0.08 -18.18
N GLU A 95 -7.17 -1.04 -18.38
CA GLU A 95 -5.83 -1.26 -17.81
C GLU A 95 -4.84 -0.19 -18.29
N ALA A 96 -4.79 0.10 -19.58
CA ALA A 96 -3.89 1.12 -20.15
C ALA A 96 -4.14 2.51 -19.55
N ARG A 97 -5.42 2.90 -19.37
CA ARG A 97 -5.79 4.16 -18.71
C ARG A 97 -5.30 4.21 -17.26
N GLU A 98 -5.57 3.16 -16.49
CA GLU A 98 -5.20 3.13 -15.08
C GLU A 98 -3.67 3.06 -14.87
N ARG A 99 -2.92 2.40 -15.75
CA ARG A 99 -1.45 2.44 -15.73
C ARG A 99 -0.91 3.84 -16.04
N SER A 100 -1.50 4.53 -16.99
CA SER A 100 -1.13 5.92 -17.30
C SER A 100 -1.37 6.83 -16.08
N GLU A 101 -2.49 6.67 -15.41
CA GLU A 101 -2.80 7.43 -14.20
C GLU A 101 -1.85 7.07 -13.03
N ALA A 102 -1.44 5.79 -12.88
CA ALA A 102 -0.44 5.38 -11.90
C ALA A 102 0.90 6.10 -12.14
N ARG A 103 1.38 6.15 -13.40
CA ARG A 103 2.61 6.87 -13.78
C ARG A 103 2.51 8.37 -13.50
N ARG A 104 1.38 9.00 -13.90
CA ARG A 104 1.14 10.42 -13.62
C ARG A 104 1.22 10.71 -12.11
N ARG A 105 0.64 9.86 -11.28
CA ARG A 105 0.73 10.01 -9.81
C ARG A 105 2.14 9.80 -9.29
N ARG A 106 2.90 8.86 -9.84
CA ARG A 106 4.31 8.68 -9.46
C ARG A 106 5.13 9.94 -9.76
N GLU A 107 4.97 10.51 -10.93
CA GLU A 107 5.64 11.76 -11.33
C GLU A 107 5.25 12.93 -10.41
N LEU A 108 3.98 12.99 -9.99
CA LEU A 108 3.49 14.01 -9.07
C LEU A 108 4.06 13.87 -7.66
N TYR A 109 4.12 12.65 -7.12
CA TYR A 109 4.46 12.41 -5.71
C TYR A 109 5.94 12.17 -5.48
N CYS A 110 6.63 11.49 -6.39
CA CYS A 110 7.98 10.98 -6.17
C CYS A 110 9.02 11.83 -6.90
N THR A 111 9.67 12.73 -6.17
CA THR A 111 10.77 13.56 -6.67
C THR A 111 12.16 13.01 -6.31
N ALA A 112 12.23 12.03 -5.41
CA ALA A 112 13.46 11.37 -4.99
C ALA A 112 13.73 10.11 -5.84
N PRO A 113 15.00 9.66 -5.94
CA PRO A 113 15.34 8.40 -6.57
C PRO A 113 14.64 7.22 -5.88
N VAL A 114 14.22 6.23 -6.69
CA VAL A 114 13.62 4.99 -6.17
C VAL A 114 14.64 4.24 -5.33
N PRO A 115 14.34 3.90 -4.07
CA PRO A 115 15.29 3.17 -3.22
C PRO A 115 15.48 1.73 -3.71
N GLU A 116 16.72 1.24 -3.63
CA GLU A 116 17.09 -0.13 -4.00
C GLU A 116 16.65 -1.11 -2.90
N VAL A 117 15.81 -2.08 -3.27
CA VAL A 117 15.23 -3.08 -2.35
C VAL A 117 15.69 -4.51 -2.64
N THR A 118 16.38 -4.75 -3.75
CA THR A 118 16.87 -6.08 -4.15
C THR A 118 17.67 -6.74 -3.02
N GLY A 119 17.24 -7.93 -2.60
CA GLY A 119 17.87 -8.68 -1.52
C GLY A 119 17.67 -8.12 -0.11
N LYS A 120 16.88 -7.05 0.05
CA LYS A 120 16.54 -6.42 1.33
C LYS A 120 15.10 -6.70 1.76
N LEU A 121 14.69 -6.11 2.87
CA LEU A 121 13.33 -6.17 3.36
C LEU A 121 12.43 -5.18 2.61
N ALA A 122 11.24 -5.61 2.19
CA ALA A 122 10.17 -4.76 1.71
C ALA A 122 8.99 -4.82 2.67
N ILE A 123 8.49 -3.68 3.12
CA ILE A 123 7.28 -3.59 3.97
C ILE A 123 6.24 -2.76 3.23
N ILE A 124 5.11 -3.38 2.87
CA ILE A 124 4.00 -2.67 2.23
C ILE A 124 3.00 -2.25 3.30
N VAL A 125 2.65 -0.96 3.33
CA VAL A 125 1.76 -0.36 4.33
C VAL A 125 0.54 0.24 3.66
N ASP A 126 -0.65 -0.01 4.23
CA ASP A 126 -1.90 0.66 3.89
C ASP A 126 -2.72 0.97 5.15
N ASP A 127 -3.74 1.81 5.05
CA ASP A 127 -4.61 2.22 6.19
C ASP A 127 -5.65 1.15 6.58
N GLY A 128 -5.74 0.08 5.82
CA GLY A 128 -6.57 -1.10 6.04
C GLY A 128 -7.02 -1.71 4.71
N ILE A 129 -7.54 -2.91 4.78
CA ILE A 129 -7.92 -3.65 3.58
C ILE A 129 -9.35 -4.17 3.72
N ALA A 130 -10.13 -4.08 2.64
CA ALA A 130 -11.43 -4.73 2.51
C ALA A 130 -11.34 -5.96 1.58
N THR A 131 -11.23 -5.77 0.27
CA THR A 131 -11.22 -6.85 -0.72
C THR A 131 -9.83 -7.37 -1.08
N GLY A 132 -8.79 -6.63 -0.79
CA GLY A 132 -7.40 -7.02 -1.02
C GLY A 132 -6.86 -6.87 -2.45
N LEU A 133 -7.68 -6.60 -3.48
CA LEU A 133 -7.20 -6.53 -4.87
C LEU A 133 -6.04 -5.55 -5.07
N THR A 134 -6.13 -4.37 -4.46
CA THR A 134 -5.09 -3.33 -4.54
C THR A 134 -3.78 -3.79 -3.89
N MET A 135 -3.88 -4.41 -2.71
CA MET A 135 -2.71 -4.94 -2.00
C MET A 135 -2.06 -6.08 -2.77
N ARG A 136 -2.84 -6.97 -3.37
CA ARG A 136 -2.30 -8.06 -4.20
C ARG A 136 -1.54 -7.54 -5.42
N ALA A 137 -2.07 -6.49 -6.06
CA ALA A 137 -1.36 -5.83 -7.16
C ALA A 137 -0.05 -5.17 -6.67
N ALA A 138 -0.04 -4.56 -5.48
CA ALA A 138 1.16 -4.01 -4.86
C ALA A 138 2.18 -5.10 -4.50
N ILE A 139 1.74 -6.25 -3.98
CA ILE A 139 2.61 -7.41 -3.71
C ILE A 139 3.31 -7.88 -4.99
N ARG A 140 2.57 -7.99 -6.11
CA ARG A 140 3.15 -8.38 -7.41
C ARG A 140 4.20 -7.39 -7.90
N ASP A 141 3.94 -6.08 -7.79
CA ASP A 141 4.91 -5.04 -8.15
C ASP A 141 6.17 -5.14 -7.27
N ALA A 142 5.98 -5.23 -5.94
CA ALA A 142 7.10 -5.36 -5.01
C ALA A 142 7.95 -6.61 -5.26
N ARG A 143 7.34 -7.74 -5.58
CA ARG A 143 8.04 -9.00 -5.90
C ARG A 143 8.96 -8.88 -7.13
N GLN A 144 8.60 -8.08 -8.12
CA GLN A 144 9.45 -7.84 -9.29
C GLN A 144 10.75 -7.13 -8.93
N ARG A 145 10.76 -6.36 -7.84
CA ARG A 145 11.95 -5.68 -7.31
C ARG A 145 12.87 -6.62 -6.51
N ARG A 146 12.54 -7.92 -6.42
CA ARG A 146 13.30 -9.01 -5.80
C ARG A 146 13.72 -8.74 -4.35
N PRO A 147 12.81 -8.36 -3.45
CA PRO A 147 13.13 -8.28 -2.03
C PRO A 147 13.47 -9.68 -1.50
N ARG A 148 14.32 -9.73 -0.46
CA ARG A 148 14.61 -10.98 0.27
C ARG A 148 13.40 -11.46 1.07
N HIS A 149 12.65 -10.53 1.61
CA HIS A 149 11.49 -10.79 2.46
C HIS A 149 10.46 -9.67 2.27
N LEU A 150 9.20 -10.04 2.07
CA LEU A 150 8.10 -9.14 1.82
C LEU A 150 7.06 -9.24 2.94
N VAL A 151 6.90 -8.14 3.66
CA VAL A 151 5.91 -8.00 4.73
C VAL A 151 4.77 -7.12 4.25
N VAL A 152 3.54 -7.53 4.50
CA VAL A 152 2.35 -6.67 4.41
C VAL A 152 1.99 -6.22 5.82
N ALA A 153 1.84 -4.92 6.04
CA ALA A 153 1.57 -4.35 7.34
C ALA A 153 0.34 -3.41 7.27
N ILE A 154 -0.73 -3.79 7.96
CA ILE A 154 -2.03 -3.09 7.91
C ILE A 154 -2.71 -3.08 9.28
N PRO A 155 -3.47 -2.02 9.61
CA PRO A 155 -4.18 -1.96 10.89
C PRO A 155 -5.35 -2.94 10.99
N VAL A 156 -6.09 -3.16 9.89
CA VAL A 156 -7.30 -3.98 9.89
C VAL A 156 -7.57 -4.66 8.56
N ALA A 157 -8.00 -5.91 8.61
CA ALA A 157 -8.51 -6.67 7.46
C ALA A 157 -9.60 -7.66 7.87
N PRO A 158 -10.54 -8.02 6.97
CA PRO A 158 -11.41 -9.18 7.15
C PRO A 158 -10.59 -10.48 7.22
N ALA A 159 -11.07 -11.47 7.96
CA ALA A 159 -10.36 -12.75 8.13
C ALA A 159 -10.05 -13.46 6.80
N GLU A 160 -11.00 -13.47 5.86
CA GLU A 160 -10.80 -14.06 4.53
C GLU A 160 -9.68 -13.36 3.75
N THR A 161 -9.66 -12.03 3.78
CA THR A 161 -8.63 -11.24 3.10
C THR A 161 -7.27 -11.41 3.77
N ALA A 162 -7.22 -11.45 5.10
CA ALA A 162 -5.98 -11.71 5.84
C ALA A 162 -5.39 -13.08 5.47
N ALA A 163 -6.19 -14.15 5.52
CA ALA A 163 -5.76 -15.49 5.14
C ALA A 163 -5.26 -15.58 3.69
N MET A 164 -5.89 -14.86 2.75
CA MET A 164 -5.42 -14.79 1.37
C MET A 164 -4.05 -14.10 1.28
N LEU A 165 -3.85 -12.97 1.98
CA LEU A 165 -2.59 -12.22 1.94
C LEU A 165 -1.43 -12.98 2.58
N GLU A 166 -1.68 -13.79 3.61
CA GLU A 166 -0.69 -14.71 4.21
C GLU A 166 -0.14 -15.74 3.21
N THR A 167 -0.87 -16.04 2.14
CA THR A 167 -0.39 -16.92 1.06
C THR A 167 0.42 -16.20 -0.02
N GLU A 168 0.29 -14.88 -0.13
CA GLU A 168 0.93 -14.08 -1.19
C GLU A 168 2.15 -13.27 -0.70
N ALA A 169 2.19 -12.89 0.57
CA ALA A 169 3.34 -12.26 1.22
C ALA A 169 4.14 -13.30 2.03
N ASP A 170 5.37 -12.96 2.43
CA ASP A 170 6.15 -13.84 3.33
C ASP A 170 5.67 -13.68 4.77
N GLU A 171 5.07 -12.53 5.08
CA GLU A 171 4.48 -12.25 6.38
C GLU A 171 3.37 -11.21 6.29
N LEU A 172 2.31 -11.42 7.08
CA LEU A 172 1.27 -10.43 7.33
C LEU A 172 1.35 -9.94 8.79
N VAL A 173 1.48 -8.63 8.98
CA VAL A 173 1.38 -7.97 10.27
C VAL A 173 0.08 -7.15 10.28
N THR A 174 -0.87 -7.57 11.10
CA THR A 174 -2.15 -6.85 11.27
C THR A 174 -2.45 -6.63 12.74
N LEU A 175 -3.09 -5.50 13.08
CA LEU A 175 -3.44 -5.15 14.45
C LEU A 175 -4.80 -5.68 14.86
N ASP A 176 -5.72 -5.86 13.89
CA ASP A 176 -7.08 -6.33 14.13
C ASP A 176 -7.61 -7.15 12.96
N ILE A 177 -8.07 -8.36 13.26
CA ILE A 177 -8.86 -9.19 12.35
C ILE A 177 -10.22 -9.39 13.04
N PRO A 178 -11.19 -8.49 12.81
CA PRO A 178 -12.46 -8.53 13.51
C PRO A 178 -13.29 -9.74 13.07
N GLU A 179 -14.01 -10.34 14.00
CA GLU A 179 -14.94 -11.43 13.73
C GLU A 179 -16.01 -11.02 12.69
N TYR A 180 -16.49 -9.75 12.80
CA TYR A 180 -17.41 -9.16 11.83
C TYR A 180 -16.82 -7.86 11.29
N PHE A 181 -16.42 -7.89 10.02
CA PHE A 181 -15.91 -6.68 9.36
C PHE A 181 -17.05 -5.69 9.08
N ARG A 182 -16.85 -4.42 9.47
CA ARG A 182 -17.87 -3.36 9.43
C ARG A 182 -18.16 -2.78 8.05
N GLY A 183 -17.83 -3.49 6.97
CA GLY A 183 -18.09 -3.12 5.59
C GLY A 183 -17.07 -2.15 4.95
N SER A 184 -16.40 -1.32 5.74
CA SER A 184 -15.37 -0.40 5.24
C SER A 184 -14.25 -0.20 6.24
N VAL A 185 -13.05 0.14 5.74
CA VAL A 185 -11.88 0.48 6.56
C VAL A 185 -12.16 1.70 7.44
N GLY A 186 -12.82 2.72 6.90
CA GLY A 186 -13.13 3.94 7.64
C GLY A 186 -13.96 3.72 8.91
N ALA A 187 -14.75 2.64 8.99
CA ALA A 187 -15.52 2.30 10.20
C ALA A 187 -14.64 1.95 11.42
N TYR A 188 -13.34 1.75 11.22
CA TYR A 188 -12.35 1.47 12.26
C TYR A 188 -11.57 2.70 12.72
N TYR A 189 -11.90 3.87 12.18
CA TYR A 189 -11.29 5.15 12.54
C TYR A 189 -12.32 6.11 13.11
N GLU A 190 -11.91 7.01 14.00
CA GLU A 190 -12.73 8.12 14.48
C GLU A 190 -12.66 9.28 13.51
N ASP A 191 -11.44 9.59 13.06
CA ASP A 191 -11.13 10.53 11.99
C ASP A 191 -10.52 9.76 10.80
N PHE A 192 -11.21 9.80 9.66
CA PHE A 192 -10.81 9.13 8.42
C PHE A 192 -10.89 10.10 7.23
N GLU A 193 -10.52 11.37 7.45
CA GLU A 193 -10.48 12.35 6.38
C GLU A 193 -9.58 11.91 5.23
N GLN A 194 -9.96 12.30 4.01
CA GLN A 194 -9.22 11.89 2.82
C GLN A 194 -7.87 12.63 2.76
N THR A 195 -6.77 11.89 2.78
CA THR A 195 -5.42 12.44 2.57
C THR A 195 -5.33 13.12 1.20
N SER A 196 -4.89 14.37 1.16
CA SER A 196 -4.72 15.16 -0.07
C SER A 196 -3.41 14.81 -0.80
N ASP A 197 -3.29 15.23 -2.05
CA ASP A 197 -2.06 15.06 -2.83
C ASP A 197 -0.91 15.89 -2.21
N ASP A 198 -1.19 17.08 -1.71
CA ASP A 198 -0.19 17.95 -1.05
C ASP A 198 0.33 17.32 0.26
N GLU A 199 -0.54 16.68 1.04
CA GLU A 199 -0.12 15.94 2.24
C GLU A 199 0.76 14.74 1.89
N VAL A 200 0.45 14.00 0.81
CA VAL A 200 1.30 12.91 0.34
C VAL A 200 2.70 13.42 -0.01
N ILE A 201 2.79 14.50 -0.78
CA ILE A 201 4.07 15.12 -1.19
C ILE A 201 4.86 15.59 0.05
N ALA A 202 4.19 16.29 0.99
CA ALA A 202 4.82 16.79 2.19
C ALA A 202 5.36 15.67 3.09
N LEU A 203 4.60 14.58 3.27
CA LEU A 203 5.01 13.43 4.07
C LEU A 203 6.21 12.71 3.47
N LEU A 204 6.22 12.46 2.15
CA LEU A 204 7.37 11.87 1.46
C LEU A 204 8.61 12.74 1.61
N ALA A 205 8.51 14.04 1.36
CA ALA A 205 9.62 14.98 1.48
C ALA A 205 10.20 14.99 2.90
N SER A 206 9.35 14.99 3.93
CA SER A 206 9.76 15.01 5.33
C SER A 206 10.50 13.74 5.78
N VAL A 207 10.12 12.56 5.28
CA VAL A 207 10.84 11.31 5.54
C VAL A 207 12.20 11.32 4.84
N HIS A 208 12.26 11.74 3.58
CA HIS A 208 13.51 11.82 2.83
C HIS A 208 14.52 12.82 3.46
N GLN A 209 14.05 13.93 4.01
CA GLN A 209 14.90 14.91 4.70
C GLN A 209 15.50 14.35 6.00
N SER A 210 14.69 13.63 6.78
CA SER A 210 15.14 13.04 8.06
C SER A 210 16.17 11.92 7.89
N GLN A 211 16.33 11.38 6.69
CA GLN A 211 17.24 10.27 6.37
C GLN A 211 18.52 10.71 5.64
N ARG A 212 18.64 11.99 5.27
CA ARG A 212 19.92 12.51 4.76
C ARG A 212 20.93 12.51 5.88
N PRO A 213 22.13 11.91 5.70
CA PRO A 213 23.21 12.05 6.66
C PRO A 213 23.52 13.55 6.80
N ASP A 214 23.68 13.98 8.04
CA ASP A 214 24.10 15.35 8.34
C ASP A 214 25.48 15.61 7.73
N VAL A 215 25.52 16.29 6.59
CA VAL A 215 26.75 16.60 5.83
C VAL A 215 27.46 17.85 6.45
N SER A 216 27.11 18.16 7.70
CA SER A 216 27.70 19.28 8.44
C SER A 216 28.73 18.77 9.47
N ARG A 217 29.88 18.26 9.00
CA ARG A 217 31.13 18.23 9.79
C ARG A 217 32.36 18.26 8.88
#